data_5c285b3b7ab17d4b457b068ad16fe356
#
_entry.id   5c285b3b7ab17d4b457b068ad16fe356
#
_cell.length_a   1.000
_cell.length_b   1.000
_cell.length_c   1.000
_cell.angle_alpha   90.00
_cell.angle_beta   90.00
_cell.angle_gamma   90.00
#
_symmetry.space_group_name_H-M   'P 1'
#
loop_
_entity.id
_entity.type
_entity.pdbx_description
1 polymer ?
#
loop_
_entity_poly.entity_id
_entity_poly.type
_entity_poly.pdbx_seq_one_letter_code
_entity_poly.pdbx_strand_id
1 'polypeptide(L)'
;IAPSNLNRQLHATFHTLDASKTQAMKERIESYRKDCEVICKDLFYDETQNEALFSQPVDFVVDAIDTMSSKLSLIKYCLAHKIPFISSMGMANRMDPTKIEITELMKTSYDPVAKIMRNMVRKHHIRGKIPVVYSSEHPITQNRIIDEAGKTRKQKMPPASSPFVPSAAGLAIAAY
;
A
#
# COMPACT_ATOMS: atom_id res chain seq x y z
N ILE A 1 11.44 -8.43 -8.05
CA ILE A 1 10.05 -8.83 -8.40
C ILE A 1 9.93 -10.34 -8.21
N ALA A 2 9.02 -10.79 -7.33
CA ALA A 2 8.80 -12.20 -7.04
C ALA A 2 7.63 -12.78 -7.88
N PRO A 3 7.58 -14.10 -8.12
CA PRO A 3 6.47 -14.74 -8.84
C PRO A 3 5.09 -14.43 -8.24
N SER A 4 4.99 -14.28 -6.92
CA SER A 4 3.75 -13.92 -6.22
C SER A 4 3.24 -12.50 -6.54
N ASN A 5 4.00 -11.69 -7.27
CA ASN A 5 3.61 -10.35 -7.69
C ASN A 5 2.88 -10.32 -9.04
N LEU A 6 3.05 -11.38 -9.86
CA LEU A 6 2.54 -11.44 -11.24
C LEU A 6 1.02 -11.25 -11.36
N ASN A 7 0.27 -11.61 -10.34
CA ASN A 7 -1.19 -11.58 -10.38
C ASN A 7 -1.79 -10.16 -10.27
N ARG A 8 -1.02 -9.15 -9.82
CA ARG A 8 -1.59 -7.83 -9.52
C ARG A 8 -0.69 -6.62 -9.70
N GLN A 9 0.64 -6.81 -9.73
CA GLN A 9 1.57 -5.69 -9.85
C GLN A 9 1.91 -5.42 -11.30
N LEU A 10 1.59 -4.22 -11.79
CA LEU A 10 1.67 -3.83 -13.19
C LEU A 10 3.06 -4.02 -13.83
N HIS A 11 4.13 -3.86 -13.04
CA HIS A 11 5.51 -4.04 -13.48
C HIS A 11 5.99 -5.49 -13.38
N ALA A 12 5.17 -6.39 -12.80
CA ALA A 12 5.53 -7.79 -12.64
C ALA A 12 5.07 -8.58 -13.86
N THR A 13 6.02 -9.03 -14.66
CA THR A 13 5.85 -9.88 -15.83
C THR A 13 6.90 -11.01 -15.78
N PHE A 14 6.77 -12.03 -16.60
CA PHE A 14 7.80 -13.09 -16.69
C PHE A 14 9.19 -12.54 -17.07
N HIS A 15 9.23 -11.44 -17.84
CA HIS A 15 10.49 -10.80 -18.24
C HIS A 15 11.13 -9.94 -17.14
N THR A 16 10.38 -9.56 -16.12
CA THR A 16 10.85 -8.69 -15.03
C THR A 16 11.02 -9.43 -13.70
N LEU A 17 10.89 -10.77 -13.71
CA LEU A 17 11.19 -11.58 -12.52
C LEU A 17 12.63 -11.30 -12.06
N ASP A 18 12.84 -11.28 -10.76
CA ASP A 18 14.10 -10.97 -10.07
C ASP A 18 14.69 -9.58 -10.31
N ALA A 19 14.06 -8.75 -11.17
CA ALA A 19 14.46 -7.35 -11.34
C ALA A 19 14.00 -6.46 -10.17
N SER A 20 14.67 -5.31 -10.02
CA SER A 20 14.23 -4.24 -9.10
C SER A 20 12.86 -3.72 -9.51
N LYS A 21 11.95 -3.55 -8.53
CA LYS A 21 10.61 -3.00 -8.78
C LYS A 21 10.65 -1.53 -9.23
N THR A 22 11.53 -0.76 -8.62
CA THR A 22 11.68 0.67 -8.93
C THR A 22 12.21 0.85 -10.34
N GLN A 23 13.21 0.07 -10.73
CA GLN A 23 13.79 0.13 -12.07
C GLN A 23 12.79 -0.33 -13.15
N ALA A 24 12.10 -1.44 -12.94
CA ALA A 24 11.10 -1.93 -13.89
C ALA A 24 9.93 -0.92 -14.06
N MET A 25 9.56 -0.22 -12.98
CA MET A 25 8.53 0.81 -13.07
C MET A 25 9.03 2.07 -13.76
N LYS A 26 10.30 2.48 -13.53
CA LYS A 26 10.94 3.57 -14.24
C LYS A 26 10.92 3.34 -15.74
N GLU A 27 11.43 2.22 -16.22
CA GLU A 27 11.45 1.84 -17.63
C GLU A 27 10.04 1.86 -18.24
N ARG A 28 9.06 1.38 -17.49
CA ARG A 28 7.67 1.42 -17.94
C ARG A 28 7.16 2.85 -18.09
N ILE A 29 7.39 3.74 -17.13
CA ILE A 29 6.96 5.15 -17.20
C ILE A 29 7.65 5.86 -18.36
N GLU A 30 8.95 5.72 -18.50
CA GLU A 30 9.75 6.34 -19.55
C GLU A 30 9.39 5.83 -20.96
N SER A 31 8.77 4.64 -21.06
CA SER A 31 8.32 4.10 -22.35
C SER A 31 7.16 4.91 -22.98
N TYR A 32 6.37 5.63 -22.17
CA TYR A 32 5.24 6.44 -22.65
C TYR A 32 5.24 7.90 -22.18
N ARG A 33 6.12 8.27 -21.21
CA ARG A 33 6.26 9.63 -20.67
C ARG A 33 7.73 10.04 -20.68
N LYS A 34 8.19 10.57 -21.81
CA LYS A 34 9.59 11.01 -21.97
C LYS A 34 9.91 12.32 -21.24
N ASP A 35 8.90 13.07 -20.90
CA ASP A 35 8.96 14.35 -20.17
C ASP A 35 8.93 14.18 -18.63
N CYS A 36 8.85 12.95 -18.13
CA CYS A 36 8.83 12.65 -16.73
C CYS A 36 10.19 12.15 -16.25
N GLU A 37 10.81 12.89 -15.33
CA GLU A 37 12.00 12.40 -14.64
C GLU A 37 11.62 11.42 -13.54
N VAL A 38 12.12 10.19 -13.60
CA VAL A 38 11.85 9.15 -12.61
C VAL A 38 13.11 8.85 -11.82
N ILE A 39 13.11 9.22 -10.54
CA ILE A 39 14.21 8.97 -9.60
C ILE A 39 13.91 7.72 -8.80
N CYS A 40 14.69 6.65 -9.00
CA CYS A 40 14.55 5.41 -8.25
C CYS A 40 15.34 5.48 -6.95
N LYS A 41 14.68 5.10 -5.85
CA LYS A 41 15.31 4.88 -4.53
C LYS A 41 15.02 3.44 -4.11
N ASP A 42 15.97 2.54 -4.33
CA ASP A 42 15.85 1.13 -3.94
C ASP A 42 16.33 0.96 -2.50
N LEU A 43 15.44 1.24 -1.56
CA LEU A 43 15.72 1.22 -0.13
C LEU A 43 14.52 0.70 0.67
N PHE A 44 14.78 0.17 1.85
CA PHE A 44 13.76 -0.08 2.85
C PHE A 44 13.56 1.21 3.65
N TYR A 45 12.36 1.77 3.59
CA TYR A 45 12.07 3.04 4.26
C TYR A 45 11.88 2.86 5.77
N ASP A 46 12.62 3.66 6.50
CA ASP A 46 12.40 4.02 7.90
C ASP A 46 12.69 5.51 8.12
N GLU A 47 12.59 6.00 9.36
CA GLU A 47 12.76 7.43 9.66
C GLU A 47 14.18 7.96 9.37
N THR A 48 15.19 7.07 9.32
CA THR A 48 16.59 7.48 9.01
C THR A 48 16.75 7.86 7.54
N GLN A 49 15.81 7.46 6.69
CA GLN A 49 15.83 7.75 5.25
C GLN A 49 15.19 9.11 4.90
N ASN A 50 14.64 9.83 5.88
CA ASN A 50 13.94 11.10 5.63
C ASN A 50 14.81 12.13 4.92
N GLU A 51 16.05 12.34 5.34
CA GLU A 51 16.96 13.31 4.71
C GLU A 51 17.23 12.96 3.23
N ALA A 52 17.42 11.69 2.93
CA ALA A 52 17.69 11.22 1.58
C ALA A 52 16.45 11.30 0.66
N LEU A 53 15.25 11.06 1.20
CA LEU A 53 14.00 11.09 0.44
C LEU A 53 13.44 12.49 0.25
N PHE A 54 13.59 13.34 1.25
CA PHE A 54 13.02 14.69 1.28
C PHE A 54 14.08 15.79 1.19
N SER A 55 15.23 15.47 0.55
CA SER A 55 16.31 16.44 0.30
C SER A 55 15.88 17.59 -0.62
N GLN A 56 14.83 17.39 -1.39
CA GLN A 56 14.18 18.40 -2.23
C GLN A 56 12.73 18.60 -1.82
N PRO A 57 12.10 19.75 -2.10
CA PRO A 57 10.69 19.96 -1.86
C PRO A 57 9.82 18.91 -2.56
N VAL A 58 8.82 18.41 -1.85
CA VAL A 58 7.87 17.41 -2.36
C VAL A 58 6.47 18.00 -2.29
N ASP A 59 5.76 18.01 -3.40
CA ASP A 59 4.41 18.55 -3.49
C ASP A 59 3.35 17.60 -2.93
N PHE A 60 3.57 16.29 -3.07
CA PHE A 60 2.63 15.26 -2.63
C PHE A 60 3.30 13.92 -2.35
N VAL A 61 2.83 13.21 -1.33
CA VAL A 61 3.33 11.87 -0.97
C VAL A 61 2.20 10.84 -1.07
N VAL A 62 2.44 9.77 -1.83
CA VAL A 62 1.59 8.58 -1.84
C VAL A 62 2.24 7.50 -0.99
N ASP A 63 1.62 7.16 0.14
CA ASP A 63 2.07 6.07 1.00
C ASP A 63 1.36 4.76 0.64
N ALA A 64 2.10 3.85 0.02
CA ALA A 64 1.66 2.48 -0.27
C ALA A 64 2.53 1.42 0.44
N ILE A 65 3.19 1.79 1.54
CA ILE A 65 4.04 0.91 2.35
C ILE A 65 3.16 -0.09 3.11
N ASP A 66 3.58 -1.35 3.20
CA ASP A 66 2.88 -2.40 3.95
C ASP A 66 3.43 -2.62 5.37
N THR A 67 4.65 -2.15 5.66
CA THR A 67 5.24 -2.20 7.00
C THR A 67 4.66 -1.10 7.89
N MET A 68 3.94 -1.48 8.94
CA MET A 68 3.16 -0.55 9.78
C MET A 68 4.00 0.52 10.47
N SER A 69 5.20 0.17 10.96
CA SER A 69 6.12 1.14 11.58
C SER A 69 6.60 2.19 10.59
N SER A 70 7.02 1.76 9.40
CA SER A 70 7.45 2.64 8.31
C SER A 70 6.33 3.55 7.84
N LYS A 71 5.12 2.99 7.65
CA LYS A 71 3.91 3.76 7.31
C LYS A 71 3.63 4.85 8.36
N LEU A 72 3.69 4.51 9.64
CA LEU A 72 3.48 5.49 10.73
C LEU A 72 4.55 6.58 10.72
N SER A 73 5.82 6.22 10.53
CA SER A 73 6.93 7.19 10.43
C SER A 73 6.72 8.18 9.29
N LEU A 74 6.32 7.68 8.11
CA LEU A 74 6.06 8.52 6.95
C LEU A 74 4.89 9.49 7.20
N ILE A 75 3.79 9.00 7.77
CA ILE A 75 2.63 9.83 8.14
C ILE A 75 3.05 10.92 9.14
N LYS A 76 3.83 10.57 10.17
CA LYS A 76 4.34 11.54 11.15
C LYS A 76 5.17 12.62 10.47
N TYR A 77 6.08 12.22 9.59
CA TYR A 77 6.93 13.14 8.86
C TYR A 77 6.10 14.11 8.00
N CYS A 78 5.19 13.59 7.19
CA CYS A 78 4.32 14.42 6.34
C CYS A 78 3.48 15.42 7.16
N LEU A 79 2.91 14.98 8.29
CA LEU A 79 2.14 15.86 9.18
C LEU A 79 3.02 16.95 9.81
N ALA A 80 4.22 16.61 10.28
CA ALA A 80 5.15 17.56 10.91
C ALA A 80 5.62 18.64 9.93
N HIS A 81 5.85 18.26 8.67
CA HIS A 81 6.35 19.16 7.61
C HIS A 81 5.23 19.75 6.74
N LYS A 82 3.95 19.45 7.06
CA LYS A 82 2.78 19.92 6.29
C LYS A 82 2.81 19.53 4.82
N ILE A 83 3.39 18.36 4.49
CA ILE A 83 3.43 17.82 3.16
C ILE A 83 2.08 17.14 2.88
N PRO A 84 1.37 17.49 1.80
CA PRO A 84 0.16 16.79 1.39
C PRO A 84 0.44 15.32 1.13
N PHE A 85 -0.43 14.43 1.58
CA PHE A 85 -0.26 13.00 1.39
C PHE A 85 -1.58 12.24 1.40
N ILE A 86 -1.56 11.01 0.89
CA ILE A 86 -2.60 9.99 1.08
C ILE A 86 -1.95 8.64 1.39
N SER A 87 -2.55 7.88 2.32
CA SER A 87 -2.02 6.57 2.73
C SER A 87 -2.97 5.44 2.33
N SER A 88 -2.45 4.44 1.63
CA SER A 88 -3.21 3.24 1.28
C SER A 88 -3.30 2.29 2.46
N MET A 89 -4.51 1.83 2.77
CA MET A 89 -4.76 0.83 3.80
C MET A 89 -4.74 -0.60 3.22
N GLY A 90 -5.32 -1.58 3.90
CA GLY A 90 -5.27 -2.98 3.49
C GLY A 90 -6.18 -3.27 2.30
N MET A 91 -5.63 -3.88 1.23
CA MET A 91 -6.41 -4.27 0.04
C MET A 91 -6.51 -5.79 -0.13
N ALA A 92 -5.90 -6.56 0.77
CA ALA A 92 -5.93 -8.02 0.70
C ALA A 92 -7.28 -8.61 1.16
N ASN A 93 -7.57 -9.81 0.66
CA ASN A 93 -8.78 -10.58 0.98
C ASN A 93 -10.09 -9.87 0.61
N ARG A 94 -10.08 -9.11 -0.50
CA ARG A 94 -11.21 -8.38 -1.04
C ARG A 94 -11.32 -8.58 -2.55
N MET A 95 -12.53 -8.49 -3.07
CA MET A 95 -12.83 -8.75 -4.48
C MET A 95 -13.65 -7.65 -5.15
N ASP A 96 -14.32 -6.81 -4.38
CA ASP A 96 -15.20 -5.76 -4.90
C ASP A 96 -14.46 -4.41 -5.01
N PRO A 97 -14.04 -3.98 -6.21
CA PRO A 97 -13.38 -2.71 -6.43
C PRO A 97 -14.30 -1.50 -6.23
N THR A 98 -15.63 -1.69 -6.24
CA THR A 98 -16.58 -0.59 -6.04
C THR A 98 -16.69 -0.14 -4.59
N LYS A 99 -16.10 -0.89 -3.66
CA LYS A 99 -16.05 -0.58 -2.24
C LYS A 99 -14.81 0.24 -1.83
N ILE A 100 -14.07 0.74 -2.80
CA ILE A 100 -12.95 1.65 -2.54
C ILE A 100 -13.48 3.04 -2.19
N GLU A 101 -12.98 3.56 -1.10
CA GLU A 101 -13.35 4.88 -0.57
C GLU A 101 -12.10 5.66 -0.14
N ILE A 102 -12.16 6.98 -0.31
CA ILE A 102 -11.20 7.93 0.27
C ILE A 102 -11.86 8.65 1.44
N THR A 103 -11.23 8.60 2.60
CA THR A 103 -11.74 9.20 3.83
C THR A 103 -10.62 9.50 4.82
N GLU A 104 -10.95 9.93 6.02
CA GLU A 104 -9.99 10.03 7.13
C GLU A 104 -9.80 8.68 7.81
N LEU A 105 -8.58 8.39 8.27
CA LEU A 105 -8.23 7.15 8.96
C LEU A 105 -9.21 6.79 10.09
N MET A 106 -9.64 7.79 10.87
CA MET A 106 -10.52 7.55 12.02
C MET A 106 -11.95 7.17 11.62
N LYS A 107 -12.35 7.40 10.37
CA LYS A 107 -13.68 7.06 9.83
C LYS A 107 -13.73 5.71 9.12
N THR A 108 -12.60 5.03 8.98
CA THR A 108 -12.52 3.72 8.30
C THR A 108 -13.20 2.61 9.10
N SER A 109 -13.77 1.63 8.39
CA SER A 109 -14.41 0.44 8.94
C SER A 109 -13.86 -0.84 8.30
N TYR A 110 -14.02 -1.99 8.95
CA TYR A 110 -13.73 -3.34 8.46
C TYR A 110 -12.31 -3.60 7.90
N ASP A 111 -11.39 -2.64 8.01
CA ASP A 111 -10.03 -2.77 7.51
C ASP A 111 -9.05 -3.08 8.66
N PRO A 112 -8.40 -4.28 8.66
CA PRO A 112 -7.46 -4.66 9.70
C PRO A 112 -6.22 -3.75 9.77
N VAL A 113 -5.71 -3.29 8.61
CA VAL A 113 -4.55 -2.38 8.53
C VAL A 113 -4.93 -1.02 9.11
N ALA A 114 -6.07 -0.46 8.70
CA ALA A 114 -6.56 0.79 9.26
C ALA A 114 -6.82 0.68 10.77
N LYS A 115 -7.31 -0.46 11.27
CA LYS A 115 -7.46 -0.70 12.71
C LYS A 115 -6.13 -0.61 13.44
N ILE A 116 -5.09 -1.25 12.92
CA ILE A 116 -3.73 -1.20 13.49
C ILE A 116 -3.23 0.24 13.47
N MET A 117 -3.34 0.93 12.34
CA MET A 117 -2.89 2.32 12.19
C MET A 117 -3.62 3.27 13.13
N ARG A 118 -4.97 3.15 13.28
CA ARG A 118 -5.72 3.94 14.29
C ARG A 118 -5.19 3.75 15.70
N ASN A 119 -4.88 2.51 16.07
CA ASN A 119 -4.33 2.21 17.40
C ASN A 119 -2.93 2.81 17.57
N MET A 120 -2.07 2.72 16.56
CA MET A 120 -0.72 3.29 16.59
C MET A 120 -0.78 4.83 16.68
N VAL A 121 -1.62 5.47 15.87
CA VAL A 121 -1.84 6.92 15.89
C VAL A 121 -2.29 7.40 17.29
N ARG A 122 -3.22 6.69 17.92
CA ARG A 122 -3.67 7.00 19.29
C ARG A 122 -2.54 6.79 20.31
N LYS A 123 -1.85 5.65 20.25
CA LYS A 123 -0.74 5.31 21.15
C LYS A 123 0.39 6.34 21.11
N HIS A 124 0.69 6.86 19.93
CA HIS A 124 1.76 7.84 19.72
C HIS A 124 1.26 9.29 19.76
N HIS A 125 0.00 9.54 20.16
CA HIS A 125 -0.61 10.85 20.28
C HIS A 125 -0.47 11.74 19.02
N ILE A 126 -0.51 11.11 17.83
CA ILE A 126 -0.38 11.82 16.55
C ILE A 126 -1.68 12.58 16.29
N ARG A 127 -1.53 13.88 16.02
CA ARG A 127 -2.64 14.79 15.71
C ARG A 127 -2.57 15.23 14.26
N GLY A 128 -3.73 15.40 13.64
CA GLY A 128 -3.87 15.85 12.25
C GLY A 128 -4.83 14.99 11.46
N LYS A 129 -5.22 15.47 10.29
CA LYS A 129 -6.03 14.70 9.33
C LYS A 129 -5.12 13.73 8.59
N ILE A 130 -5.51 12.48 8.54
CA ILE A 130 -4.78 11.41 7.84
C ILE A 130 -5.71 10.89 6.75
N PRO A 131 -5.60 11.43 5.52
CA PRO A 131 -6.38 10.94 4.39
C PRO A 131 -5.90 9.54 4.01
N VAL A 132 -6.86 8.65 3.78
CA VAL A 132 -6.57 7.26 3.43
C VAL A 132 -7.46 6.78 2.31
N VAL A 133 -6.93 5.89 1.47
CA VAL A 133 -7.72 5.03 0.60
C VAL A 133 -7.86 3.67 1.26
N TYR A 134 -9.07 3.14 1.32
CA TYR A 134 -9.37 1.85 1.92
C TYR A 134 -10.55 1.18 1.23
N SER A 135 -10.80 -0.08 1.52
CA SER A 135 -12.02 -0.75 1.08
C SER A 135 -12.95 -0.96 2.27
N SER A 136 -14.22 -0.56 2.11
CA SER A 136 -15.29 -0.81 3.08
C SER A 136 -15.86 -2.23 2.99
N GLU A 137 -15.39 -3.04 2.04
CA GLU A 137 -15.73 -4.47 1.94
C GLU A 137 -15.20 -5.23 3.17
N HIS A 138 -16.03 -6.13 3.70
CA HIS A 138 -15.58 -7.07 4.72
C HIS A 138 -14.54 -8.01 4.14
N PRO A 139 -13.34 -8.13 4.75
CA PRO A 139 -12.32 -9.03 4.24
C PRO A 139 -12.79 -10.48 4.31
N ILE A 140 -12.56 -11.24 3.24
CA ILE A 140 -12.81 -12.68 3.21
C ILE A 140 -11.87 -13.35 4.21
N THR A 141 -12.44 -14.12 5.13
CA THR A 141 -11.68 -14.83 6.14
C THR A 141 -11.71 -16.33 5.82
N GLN A 142 -10.59 -16.88 5.40
CA GLN A 142 -10.42 -18.31 5.26
C GLN A 142 -9.67 -18.86 6.47
N ASN A 143 -10.36 -19.65 7.28
CA ASN A 143 -9.80 -20.27 8.49
C ASN A 143 -9.64 -21.79 8.36
N ARG A 144 -9.91 -22.35 7.19
CA ARG A 144 -9.89 -23.81 6.96
C ARG A 144 -9.14 -24.13 5.69
N ILE A 145 -8.25 -25.07 5.78
CA ILE A 145 -7.55 -25.69 4.64
C ILE A 145 -8.00 -27.13 4.58
N ILE A 146 -8.30 -27.62 3.38
CA ILE A 146 -8.49 -29.05 3.12
C ILE A 146 -7.12 -29.57 2.68
N ASP A 147 -6.54 -30.52 3.42
CA ASP A 147 -5.30 -31.16 3.06
C ASP A 147 -5.53 -32.22 1.94
N GLU A 148 -4.43 -32.76 1.41
CA GLU A 148 -4.47 -33.76 0.34
C GLU A 148 -5.25 -35.04 0.70
N ALA A 149 -5.43 -35.30 2.00
CA ALA A 149 -6.23 -36.41 2.51
C ALA A 149 -7.70 -36.04 2.76
N GLY A 150 -8.13 -34.84 2.35
CA GLY A 150 -9.51 -34.35 2.53
C GLY A 150 -9.84 -33.90 3.97
N LYS A 151 -8.86 -33.84 4.86
CA LYS A 151 -9.08 -33.40 6.25
C LYS A 151 -9.02 -31.87 6.34
N THR A 152 -10.01 -31.31 7.01
CA THR A 152 -10.07 -29.87 7.27
C THR A 152 -9.18 -29.49 8.44
N ARG A 153 -8.18 -28.63 8.20
CA ARG A 153 -7.35 -28.03 9.27
C ARG A 153 -7.76 -26.58 9.48
N LYS A 154 -7.82 -26.16 10.74
CA LYS A 154 -7.93 -24.74 11.09
C LYS A 154 -6.54 -24.11 10.95
N GLN A 155 -6.33 -23.33 9.93
CA GLN A 155 -5.11 -22.57 9.74
C GLN A 155 -5.46 -21.18 9.23
N LYS A 156 -4.82 -20.15 9.79
CA LYS A 156 -4.96 -18.79 9.27
C LYS A 156 -4.23 -18.70 7.93
N MET A 157 -4.98 -18.45 6.88
CA MET A 157 -4.40 -18.25 5.55
C MET A 157 -3.63 -16.92 5.49
N PRO A 158 -2.50 -16.88 4.78
CA PRO A 158 -1.82 -15.63 4.50
C PRO A 158 -2.74 -14.69 3.70
N PRO A 159 -2.57 -13.36 3.82
CA PRO A 159 -3.33 -12.41 3.01
C PRO A 159 -3.10 -12.66 1.53
N ALA A 160 -4.19 -12.73 0.76
CA ALA A 160 -4.16 -12.83 -0.70
C ALA A 160 -4.79 -11.59 -1.31
N SER A 161 -4.24 -11.10 -2.42
CA SER A 161 -4.78 -9.93 -3.13
C SER A 161 -5.25 -10.32 -4.52
N SER A 162 -6.46 -9.87 -4.88
CA SER A 162 -6.93 -9.89 -6.26
C SER A 162 -6.26 -8.77 -7.06
N PRO A 163 -6.29 -8.80 -8.41
CA PRO A 163 -5.84 -7.66 -9.21
C PRO A 163 -6.80 -6.47 -9.17
N PHE A 164 -8.07 -6.67 -8.77
CA PHE A 164 -9.13 -5.66 -8.90
C PHE A 164 -9.03 -4.57 -7.85
N VAL A 165 -8.99 -4.95 -6.58
CA VAL A 165 -9.09 -4.00 -5.46
C VAL A 165 -7.85 -3.14 -5.29
N PRO A 166 -6.61 -3.67 -5.32
CA PRO A 166 -5.41 -2.83 -5.28
C PRO A 166 -5.29 -1.87 -6.47
N SER A 167 -5.69 -2.32 -7.67
CA SER A 167 -5.66 -1.47 -8.87
C SER A 167 -6.67 -0.34 -8.79
N ALA A 168 -7.90 -0.62 -8.34
CA ALA A 168 -8.91 0.41 -8.11
C ALA A 168 -8.48 1.42 -7.04
N ALA A 169 -7.82 0.97 -5.98
CA ALA A 169 -7.26 1.86 -4.97
C ALA A 169 -6.19 2.78 -5.56
N GLY A 170 -5.30 2.26 -6.42
CA GLY A 170 -4.30 3.06 -7.12
C GLY A 170 -4.92 4.12 -8.03
N LEU A 171 -5.96 3.76 -8.79
CA LEU A 171 -6.72 4.71 -9.63
C LEU A 171 -7.43 5.78 -8.80
N ALA A 172 -8.03 5.41 -7.67
CA ALA A 172 -8.66 6.35 -6.76
C ALA A 172 -7.66 7.35 -6.18
N ILE A 173 -6.45 6.89 -5.82
CA ILE A 173 -5.36 7.77 -5.36
C ILE A 173 -4.93 8.74 -6.47
N ALA A 174 -4.81 8.25 -7.70
CA ALA A 174 -4.40 9.07 -8.83
C ALA A 174 -5.44 10.16 -9.21
N ALA A 175 -6.69 9.95 -8.82
CA ALA A 175 -7.79 10.91 -9.04
C ALA A 175 -7.99 11.89 -7.86
N TYR A 176 -7.36 11.63 -6.71
CA TYR A 176 -7.44 12.44 -5.50
C TYR A 176 -6.59 13.69 -5.59
#